data_f8109c4f5161a0dabf7a0c6d5ee089c8
#
_entry.id   f8109c4f5161a0dabf7a0c6d5ee089c8
#
_cell.length_a   1.000
_cell.length_b   1.000
_cell.length_c   1.000
_cell.angle_alpha   90.00
_cell.angle_beta   90.00
_cell.angle_gamma   90.00
#
_symmetry.space_group_name_H-M   'P 1'
#
loop_
_entity.id
_entity.type
_entity.pdbx_description
1 polymer ?
#
loop_
_entity_poly.entity_id
_entity_poly.type
_entity_poly.pdbx_seq_one_letter_code
_entity_poly.pdbx_strand_id
1 'polypeptide(L)'
;MRSLLNKTILLVTLATLLTGVTSFKVPSPARKIKLGFISLTDCAPLVVAKELGLFAKYGVDVELEKEASWAVVRDKILNGEIDGAHCLFSMPLSVYTGIGGKAGQEMKIAMVLNNNGQAITLSKDFCGIVGFKEVNKAAAAVKNVQGKKEVTFAMTFPGGTHDIWLRNWMAAAGINQKSVGIITIPPPQMVANMRVDNMEGYCVGEPWNGVAAAQNIGFTHIASQDIWKNHPEKALVVNSNFATTDKEDLKKVMKAIIEACKWLDVMGNRSKAASWLTKPNYVNAPLQVIEARLKGSYDLGCELGVQKYKDDYMTFYNNGIVNTPKKSHAIWFLAQYVRFGYLKSDPDYKGIAEKLILDDLFAEVAKEMSVPVQPDMQAFKTTYDVEFDPNNVAAYLKTTKR
;
A
#
# COMPACT_ATOMS: atom_id res chain seq x y z
N MET A 1 -79.82 19.33 70.61
CA MET A 1 -78.72 18.89 71.52
C MET A 1 -78.03 17.71 70.90
N ARG A 2 -76.69 17.83 70.76
CA ARG A 2 -75.67 16.81 70.45
C ARG A 2 -75.78 16.09 69.11
N SER A 3 -75.12 16.59 68.25
CA SER A 3 -74.11 16.25 67.24
C SER A 3 -73.44 14.90 67.43
N LEU A 4 -73.46 14.04 66.44
CA LEU A 4 -72.56 12.96 66.31
C LEU A 4 -71.86 13.07 64.93
N LEU A 5 -70.57 13.32 65.01
CA LEU A 5 -69.63 13.51 63.89
C LEU A 5 -69.22 12.15 63.34
N ASN A 6 -69.61 11.84 62.15
CA ASN A 6 -69.08 10.66 61.44
C ASN A 6 -67.77 11.03 60.73
N LYS A 7 -66.68 10.43 61.22
CA LYS A 7 -65.40 10.53 60.59
C LYS A 7 -65.36 9.51 59.45
N THR A 8 -65.45 9.98 58.23
CA THR A 8 -65.15 9.14 57.03
C THR A 8 -63.65 9.19 56.77
N ILE A 9 -62.99 8.05 56.97
CA ILE A 9 -61.56 7.86 56.61
C ILE A 9 -61.48 7.68 55.12
N LEU A 10 -60.89 8.68 54.42
CA LEU A 10 -60.61 8.60 53.01
C LEU A 10 -59.22 7.89 52.82
N LEU A 11 -59.22 6.63 52.36
CA LEU A 11 -58.01 5.91 51.98
C LEU A 11 -57.58 6.47 50.65
N VAL A 12 -56.51 7.27 50.64
CA VAL A 12 -55.81 7.66 49.39
C VAL A 12 -54.83 6.57 49.07
N THR A 13 -55.18 5.75 48.09
CA THR A 13 -54.26 4.78 47.46
C THR A 13 -53.31 5.55 46.54
N LEU A 14 -52.05 5.73 47.00
CA LEU A 14 -50.98 6.31 46.22
C LEU A 14 -50.49 5.26 45.22
N ALA A 15 -51.00 5.29 43.98
CA ALA A 15 -50.50 4.50 42.88
C ALA A 15 -49.15 5.10 42.45
N THR A 16 -48.04 4.50 42.88
CA THR A 16 -46.71 4.80 42.36
C THR A 16 -46.60 4.32 40.92
N LEU A 17 -46.78 5.21 39.95
CA LEU A 17 -46.35 5.00 38.60
C LEU A 17 -44.82 4.90 38.57
N LEU A 18 -44.28 3.68 38.54
CA LEU A 18 -42.89 3.47 38.12
C LEU A 18 -42.82 3.81 36.63
N THR A 19 -42.54 5.05 36.26
CA THR A 19 -42.07 5.44 34.96
C THR A 19 -40.66 4.85 34.83
N GLY A 20 -40.54 3.70 34.14
CA GLY A 20 -39.26 3.17 33.69
C GLY A 20 -38.56 4.22 32.82
N VAL A 21 -37.64 4.96 33.41
CA VAL A 21 -36.73 5.80 32.67
C VAL A 21 -35.83 4.85 31.88
N THR A 22 -36.27 4.51 30.66
CA THR A 22 -35.37 3.92 29.71
C THR A 22 -34.29 4.95 29.41
N SER A 23 -33.15 4.78 30.08
CA SER A 23 -31.95 5.56 29.80
C SER A 23 -31.61 5.35 28.32
N PHE A 24 -32.05 6.24 27.46
CA PHE A 24 -31.52 6.32 26.11
C PHE A 24 -30.03 6.64 26.29
N LYS A 25 -29.16 5.61 26.16
CA LYS A 25 -27.74 5.84 25.97
C LYS A 25 -27.63 6.68 24.71
N VAL A 26 -27.40 7.98 24.88
CA VAL A 26 -26.95 8.82 23.77
C VAL A 26 -25.70 8.11 23.22
N PRO A 27 -25.70 7.69 21.96
CA PRO A 27 -24.50 7.06 21.40
C PRO A 27 -23.35 8.03 21.63
N SER A 28 -22.30 7.58 22.30
CA SER A 28 -21.04 8.33 22.35
C SER A 28 -20.68 8.69 20.91
N PRO A 29 -20.26 9.92 20.62
CA PRO A 29 -19.85 10.27 19.25
C PRO A 29 -18.85 9.21 18.78
N ALA A 30 -19.12 8.64 17.60
CA ALA A 30 -18.29 7.60 17.04
C ALA A 30 -16.83 8.09 17.03
N ARG A 31 -15.91 7.27 17.52
CA ARG A 31 -14.49 7.58 17.52
C ARG A 31 -14.07 7.89 16.09
N LYS A 32 -13.37 9.00 15.88
CA LYS A 32 -12.81 9.32 14.57
C LYS A 32 -11.61 8.40 14.28
N ILE A 33 -11.68 7.65 13.20
CA ILE A 33 -10.59 6.78 12.74
C ILE A 33 -9.69 7.59 11.83
N LYS A 34 -8.39 7.55 12.06
CA LYS A 34 -7.39 8.26 11.26
C LYS A 34 -6.61 7.32 10.38
N LEU A 35 -6.69 7.53 9.06
CA LEU A 35 -5.94 6.75 8.09
C LEU A 35 -4.94 7.63 7.32
N GLY A 36 -3.65 7.30 7.46
CA GLY A 36 -2.57 7.97 6.75
C GLY A 36 -2.46 7.52 5.29
N PHE A 37 -1.93 8.39 4.44
CA PHE A 37 -1.57 8.04 3.06
C PHE A 37 -0.44 8.90 2.52
N ILE A 38 0.29 8.38 1.54
CA ILE A 38 1.28 9.12 0.76
C ILE A 38 0.66 9.57 -0.58
N SER A 39 1.13 10.70 -1.12
CA SER A 39 0.71 11.26 -2.41
C SER A 39 1.12 10.36 -3.59
N LEU A 40 0.37 9.28 -3.79
CA LEU A 40 0.54 8.27 -4.83
C LEU A 40 -0.83 7.91 -5.40
N THR A 41 -0.92 7.53 -6.67
CA THR A 41 -2.21 7.17 -7.31
C THR A 41 -2.86 5.95 -6.66
N ASP A 42 -2.07 5.08 -6.05
CA ASP A 42 -2.54 3.87 -5.38
C ASP A 42 -3.17 4.12 -3.99
N CYS A 43 -3.21 5.39 -3.50
CA CYS A 43 -4.08 5.77 -2.38
C CYS A 43 -5.57 5.90 -2.81
N ALA A 44 -5.87 5.73 -4.09
CA ALA A 44 -7.21 5.88 -4.63
C ALA A 44 -8.32 5.14 -3.87
N PRO A 45 -8.15 3.90 -3.37
CA PRO A 45 -9.20 3.23 -2.59
C PRO A 45 -9.66 4.03 -1.37
N LEU A 46 -8.73 4.64 -0.62
CA LEU A 46 -9.07 5.46 0.54
C LEU A 46 -9.78 6.76 0.13
N VAL A 47 -9.25 7.43 -0.90
CA VAL A 47 -9.83 8.68 -1.42
C VAL A 47 -11.22 8.44 -1.97
N VAL A 48 -11.43 7.39 -2.76
CA VAL A 48 -12.74 7.03 -3.31
C VAL A 48 -13.72 6.68 -2.21
N ALA A 49 -13.31 5.91 -1.21
CA ALA A 49 -14.16 5.59 -0.06
C ALA A 49 -14.63 6.86 0.68
N LYS A 50 -13.76 7.85 0.81
CA LYS A 50 -14.09 9.16 1.43
C LYS A 50 -15.01 9.98 0.53
N GLU A 51 -14.66 10.18 -0.73
CA GLU A 51 -15.39 11.05 -1.67
C GLU A 51 -16.79 10.49 -2.05
N LEU A 52 -16.98 9.17 -1.98
CA LEU A 52 -18.29 8.52 -2.15
C LEU A 52 -19.07 8.34 -0.85
N GLY A 53 -18.53 8.76 0.30
CA GLY A 53 -19.19 8.60 1.60
C GLY A 53 -19.30 7.14 2.07
N LEU A 54 -18.48 6.22 1.55
CA LEU A 54 -18.58 4.79 1.88
C LEU A 54 -18.24 4.52 3.35
N PHE A 55 -17.32 5.25 3.95
CA PHE A 55 -17.04 5.12 5.38
C PHE A 55 -18.28 5.40 6.23
N ALA A 56 -18.99 6.49 5.94
CA ALA A 56 -20.26 6.81 6.63
C ALA A 56 -21.35 5.77 6.35
N LYS A 57 -21.43 5.24 5.11
CA LYS A 57 -22.34 4.15 4.74
C LYS A 57 -22.16 2.91 5.61
N TYR A 58 -20.90 2.59 5.97
CA TYR A 58 -20.59 1.46 6.85
C TYR A 58 -20.55 1.84 8.34
N GLY A 59 -20.95 3.09 8.70
CA GLY A 59 -21.10 3.53 10.08
C GLY A 59 -19.80 3.82 10.80
N VAL A 60 -18.78 4.32 10.10
CA VAL A 60 -17.53 4.82 10.68
C VAL A 60 -17.21 6.24 10.20
N ASP A 61 -16.63 7.06 11.06
CA ASP A 61 -16.08 8.37 10.70
C ASP A 61 -14.58 8.26 10.48
N VAL A 62 -14.14 8.45 9.23
CA VAL A 62 -12.74 8.33 8.83
C VAL A 62 -12.19 9.67 8.39
N GLU A 63 -11.07 10.07 8.97
CA GLU A 63 -10.23 11.17 8.52
C GLU A 63 -9.03 10.62 7.74
N LEU A 64 -8.73 11.22 6.58
CA LEU A 64 -7.55 10.89 5.80
C LEU A 64 -6.45 11.92 6.07
N GLU A 65 -5.28 11.46 6.56
CA GLU A 65 -4.11 12.29 6.84
C GLU A 65 -3.04 12.08 5.77
N LYS A 66 -2.68 13.16 5.07
CA LYS A 66 -1.61 13.13 4.08
C LYS A 66 -0.26 13.18 4.76
N GLU A 67 0.58 12.17 4.53
CA GLU A 67 1.87 12.04 5.18
C GLU A 67 3.04 12.39 4.24
N ALA A 68 4.12 12.88 4.83
CA ALA A 68 5.27 13.38 4.09
C ALA A 68 6.21 12.27 3.60
N SER A 69 6.29 11.15 4.33
CA SER A 69 7.20 10.03 4.02
C SER A 69 6.72 8.72 4.66
N TRP A 70 7.27 7.61 4.17
CA TRP A 70 7.00 6.30 4.76
C TRP A 70 7.53 6.14 6.19
N ALA A 71 8.61 6.84 6.54
CA ALA A 71 9.10 6.86 7.92
C ALA A 71 8.08 7.51 8.87
N VAL A 72 7.45 8.61 8.45
CA VAL A 72 6.37 9.25 9.22
C VAL A 72 5.16 8.33 9.36
N VAL A 73 4.74 7.65 8.28
CA VAL A 73 3.66 6.66 8.33
C VAL A 73 3.97 5.56 9.33
N ARG A 74 5.18 4.98 9.27
CA ARG A 74 5.64 3.97 10.23
C ARG A 74 5.50 4.46 11.67
N ASP A 75 6.09 5.61 11.96
CA ASP A 75 6.15 6.15 13.33
C ASP A 75 4.76 6.44 13.88
N LYS A 76 3.89 7.06 13.08
CA LYS A 76 2.50 7.36 13.46
C LYS A 76 1.65 6.11 13.68
N ILE A 77 1.82 5.04 12.88
CA ILE A 77 1.13 3.76 13.12
C ILE A 77 1.63 3.13 14.43
N LEU A 78 2.96 3.10 14.64
CA LEU A 78 3.57 2.43 15.79
C LEU A 78 3.26 3.11 17.11
N ASN A 79 3.15 4.44 17.13
CA ASN A 79 2.81 5.19 18.34
C ASN A 79 1.30 5.46 18.52
N GLY A 80 0.47 5.05 17.55
CA GLY A 80 -0.99 5.16 17.61
C GLY A 80 -1.54 6.56 17.31
N GLU A 81 -0.77 7.44 16.69
CA GLU A 81 -1.26 8.74 16.21
C GLU A 81 -2.25 8.58 15.06
N ILE A 82 -2.05 7.55 14.22
CA ILE A 82 -3.01 7.08 13.22
C ILE A 82 -3.34 5.60 13.46
N ASP A 83 -4.57 5.22 13.15
CA ASP A 83 -5.07 3.85 13.33
C ASP A 83 -4.54 2.89 12.26
N GLY A 84 -4.27 3.42 11.09
CA GLY A 84 -3.71 2.68 9.97
C GLY A 84 -3.35 3.59 8.82
N ALA A 85 -2.93 3.00 7.72
CA ALA A 85 -2.57 3.74 6.51
C ALA A 85 -2.66 2.88 5.25
N HIS A 86 -2.81 3.56 4.11
CA HIS A 86 -2.30 3.09 2.83
C HIS A 86 -0.78 2.99 2.94
N CYS A 87 -0.25 1.78 2.86
CA CYS A 87 1.15 1.51 3.23
C CYS A 87 1.78 0.49 2.28
N LEU A 88 3.11 0.52 2.17
CA LEU A 88 3.86 -0.52 1.44
C LEU A 88 3.57 -1.90 2.05
N PHE A 89 3.22 -2.89 1.22
CA PHE A 89 2.91 -4.24 1.71
C PHE A 89 4.06 -4.82 2.55
N SER A 90 5.30 -4.60 2.14
CA SER A 90 6.47 -5.15 2.82
C SER A 90 6.97 -4.32 4.01
N MET A 91 6.46 -3.10 4.27
CA MET A 91 6.94 -2.26 5.38
C MET A 91 6.75 -2.92 6.75
N PRO A 92 5.63 -3.56 7.09
CA PRO A 92 5.49 -4.27 8.36
C PRO A 92 6.55 -5.36 8.55
N LEU A 93 6.92 -6.07 7.48
CA LEU A 93 7.96 -7.09 7.50
C LEU A 93 9.35 -6.48 7.72
N SER A 94 9.65 -5.38 7.02
CA SER A 94 10.89 -4.63 7.16
C SER A 94 11.07 -4.07 8.57
N VAL A 95 10.01 -3.50 9.14
CA VAL A 95 10.01 -2.97 10.52
C VAL A 95 10.20 -4.11 11.52
N TYR A 96 9.40 -5.17 11.42
CA TYR A 96 9.47 -6.30 12.36
C TYR A 96 10.85 -6.97 12.39
N THR A 97 11.51 -7.06 11.24
CA THR A 97 12.86 -7.64 11.13
C THR A 97 14.00 -6.67 11.48
N GLY A 98 13.70 -5.42 11.81
CA GLY A 98 14.69 -4.42 12.19
C GLY A 98 15.40 -3.71 11.04
N ILE A 99 14.95 -3.89 9.80
CA ILE A 99 15.51 -3.22 8.61
C ILE A 99 15.05 -1.75 8.55
N GLY A 100 13.74 -1.54 8.59
CA GLY A 100 13.11 -0.22 8.48
C GLY A 100 12.68 0.38 9.82
N GLY A 101 13.10 -0.18 10.95
CA GLY A 101 12.71 0.25 12.28
C GLY A 101 13.39 -0.57 13.38
N LYS A 102 12.82 -0.55 14.58
CA LYS A 102 13.28 -1.39 15.68
C LYS A 102 12.69 -2.80 15.55
N ALA A 103 13.54 -3.82 15.61
CA ALA A 103 13.11 -5.22 15.53
C ALA A 103 12.03 -5.57 16.56
N GLY A 104 11.06 -6.38 16.14
CA GLY A 104 9.95 -6.84 16.97
C GLY A 104 8.77 -5.86 17.06
N GLN A 105 8.84 -4.66 16.47
CA GLN A 105 7.69 -3.76 16.41
C GLN A 105 6.67 -4.27 15.39
N GLU A 106 5.39 -4.28 15.76
CA GLU A 106 4.32 -4.89 14.99
C GLU A 106 3.41 -3.85 14.34
N MET A 107 3.21 -4.00 13.04
CA MET A 107 2.19 -3.37 12.23
C MET A 107 1.42 -4.49 11.52
N LYS A 108 0.10 -4.43 11.47
CA LYS A 108 -0.71 -5.53 10.93
C LYS A 108 -1.17 -5.24 9.51
N ILE A 109 -1.09 -6.22 8.63
CA ILE A 109 -1.58 -6.16 7.24
C ILE A 109 -3.01 -6.68 7.21
N ALA A 110 -3.99 -5.81 7.01
CA ALA A 110 -5.40 -6.18 7.04
C ALA A 110 -5.94 -6.64 5.67
N MET A 111 -5.50 -6.00 4.58
CA MET A 111 -5.85 -6.36 3.21
C MET A 111 -4.91 -5.70 2.21
N VAL A 112 -4.83 -6.23 0.99
CA VAL A 112 -4.14 -5.58 -0.13
C VAL A 112 -5.05 -4.52 -0.76
N LEU A 113 -4.51 -3.35 -1.09
CA LEU A 113 -5.26 -2.24 -1.69
C LEU A 113 -5.17 -2.23 -3.21
N ASN A 114 -4.01 -2.59 -3.75
CA ASN A 114 -3.80 -2.68 -5.19
C ASN A 114 -2.67 -3.64 -5.56
N ASN A 115 -2.73 -4.10 -6.79
CA ASN A 115 -1.61 -4.76 -7.46
C ASN A 115 -0.99 -3.81 -8.48
N ASN A 116 0.33 -3.97 -8.75
CA ASN A 116 1.07 -3.20 -9.75
C ASN A 116 1.17 -1.68 -9.43
N GLY A 117 1.54 -0.86 -10.40
CA GLY A 117 1.50 0.60 -10.28
C GLY A 117 2.78 1.25 -9.79
N GLN A 118 3.91 0.56 -9.90
CA GLN A 118 5.25 1.07 -9.66
C GLN A 118 6.04 1.08 -10.96
N ALA A 119 7.15 1.82 -10.98
CA ALA A 119 8.12 1.68 -12.08
C ALA A 119 9.52 2.08 -11.62
N ILE A 120 10.49 1.64 -12.40
CA ILE A 120 11.87 2.13 -12.36
C ILE A 120 12.00 3.17 -13.48
N THR A 121 12.29 4.39 -13.06
CA THR A 121 12.56 5.53 -13.93
C THR A 121 14.05 5.80 -13.95
N LEU A 122 14.63 5.96 -15.14
CA LEU A 122 16.01 6.39 -15.35
C LEU A 122 16.02 7.85 -15.81
N SER A 123 17.10 8.57 -15.48
CA SER A 123 17.28 9.96 -15.89
C SER A 123 17.50 10.08 -17.39
N LYS A 124 17.42 11.30 -17.90
CA LYS A 124 17.70 11.62 -19.32
C LYS A 124 19.10 11.19 -19.79
N ASP A 125 20.06 11.01 -18.85
CA ASP A 125 21.42 10.57 -19.19
C ASP A 125 21.47 9.16 -19.80
N PHE A 126 20.40 8.40 -19.61
CA PHE A 126 20.23 7.07 -20.19
C PHE A 126 19.45 7.06 -21.53
N CYS A 127 18.87 8.19 -21.95
CA CYS A 127 18.11 8.28 -23.20
C CYS A 127 19.01 7.92 -24.40
N GLY A 128 18.51 7.07 -25.27
CA GLY A 128 19.26 6.57 -26.44
C GLY A 128 20.34 5.52 -26.11
N ILE A 129 20.62 5.27 -24.83
CA ILE A 129 21.58 4.24 -24.39
C ILE A 129 20.86 2.94 -24.04
N VAL A 130 19.72 3.05 -23.32
CA VAL A 130 18.86 1.92 -22.96
C VAL A 130 17.40 2.32 -23.07
N GLY A 131 16.58 1.42 -23.61
CA GLY A 131 15.14 1.65 -23.82
C GLY A 131 14.25 0.96 -22.79
N PHE A 132 12.96 0.98 -23.09
CA PHE A 132 11.94 0.33 -22.26
C PHE A 132 12.10 -1.20 -22.28
N LYS A 133 12.15 -1.83 -21.11
CA LYS A 133 12.34 -3.28 -20.88
C LYS A 133 13.67 -3.86 -21.35
N GLU A 134 14.62 -3.06 -21.75
CA GLU A 134 15.96 -3.53 -22.13
C GLU A 134 16.84 -3.83 -20.91
N VAL A 135 16.35 -4.68 -19.99
CA VAL A 135 16.98 -4.99 -18.70
C VAL A 135 18.39 -5.56 -18.91
N ASN A 136 18.60 -6.39 -19.93
CA ASN A 136 19.90 -6.98 -20.28
C ASN A 136 20.96 -5.95 -20.75
N LYS A 137 20.54 -4.77 -21.16
CA LYS A 137 21.45 -3.66 -21.55
C LYS A 137 21.72 -2.69 -20.39
N ALA A 138 20.94 -2.76 -19.31
CA ALA A 138 21.00 -1.76 -18.24
C ALA A 138 22.36 -1.72 -17.52
N ALA A 139 23.04 -2.87 -17.31
CA ALA A 139 24.37 -2.88 -16.68
C ALA A 139 25.42 -2.15 -17.53
N ALA A 140 25.39 -2.33 -18.87
CA ALA A 140 26.29 -1.61 -19.77
C ALA A 140 25.97 -0.11 -19.80
N ALA A 141 24.68 0.25 -19.78
CA ALA A 141 24.25 1.64 -19.70
C ALA A 141 24.72 2.31 -18.40
N VAL A 142 24.58 1.65 -17.24
CA VAL A 142 25.07 2.13 -15.95
C VAL A 142 26.59 2.36 -16.00
N LYS A 143 27.37 1.41 -16.51
CA LYS A 143 28.83 1.57 -16.69
C LYS A 143 29.20 2.75 -17.59
N ASN A 144 28.43 2.98 -18.67
CA ASN A 144 28.64 4.13 -19.54
C ASN A 144 28.48 5.45 -18.79
N VAL A 145 27.43 5.59 -17.98
CA VAL A 145 27.19 6.79 -17.16
C VAL A 145 28.23 6.91 -16.04
N GLN A 146 28.61 5.80 -15.38
CA GLN A 146 29.68 5.75 -14.37
C GLN A 146 31.03 6.23 -14.90
N GLY A 147 31.30 6.10 -16.17
CA GLY A 147 32.49 6.67 -16.80
C GLY A 147 32.55 8.21 -16.78
N LYS A 148 31.43 8.89 -16.45
CA LYS A 148 31.30 10.35 -16.44
C LYS A 148 30.99 10.92 -15.05
N LYS A 149 30.25 10.20 -14.23
CA LYS A 149 29.81 10.61 -12.88
C LYS A 149 29.43 9.39 -12.02
N GLU A 150 29.35 9.59 -10.71
CA GLU A 150 28.76 8.58 -9.83
C GLU A 150 27.30 8.30 -10.21
N VAL A 151 26.89 7.04 -10.10
CA VAL A 151 25.50 6.63 -10.34
C VAL A 151 24.84 6.30 -9.02
N THR A 152 23.78 7.01 -8.71
CA THR A 152 22.96 6.83 -7.52
C THR A 152 21.53 6.52 -7.93
N PHE A 153 20.92 5.54 -7.28
CA PHE A 153 19.50 5.22 -7.40
C PHE A 153 18.77 5.55 -6.12
N ALA A 154 17.49 5.92 -6.23
CA ALA A 154 16.66 6.17 -5.06
C ALA A 154 15.54 5.15 -4.93
N MET A 155 15.24 4.82 -3.68
CA MET A 155 14.07 4.08 -3.24
C MET A 155 13.36 4.87 -2.13
N THR A 156 12.23 4.39 -1.63
CA THR A 156 11.40 5.21 -0.74
C THR A 156 11.45 4.79 0.73
N PHE A 157 11.84 3.55 1.01
CA PHE A 157 11.92 3.01 2.36
C PHE A 157 12.75 1.71 2.37
N PRO A 158 13.72 1.54 3.29
CA PRO A 158 14.57 0.34 3.36
C PRO A 158 13.73 -0.93 3.56
N GLY A 159 13.92 -1.94 2.69
CA GLY A 159 13.12 -3.17 2.69
C GLY A 159 11.65 -2.98 2.25
N GLY A 160 11.25 -1.77 1.85
CA GLY A 160 9.96 -1.51 1.24
C GLY A 160 9.84 -2.10 -0.16
N THR A 161 8.61 -2.19 -0.69
CA THR A 161 8.36 -2.76 -2.03
C THR A 161 9.23 -2.10 -3.10
N HIS A 162 9.35 -0.78 -3.12
CA HIS A 162 10.18 -0.04 -4.09
C HIS A 162 11.66 -0.39 -4.02
N ASP A 163 12.21 -0.59 -2.82
CA ASP A 163 13.60 -1.02 -2.63
C ASP A 163 13.81 -2.44 -3.16
N ILE A 164 12.87 -3.33 -2.88
CA ILE A 164 12.96 -4.72 -3.34
C ILE A 164 12.81 -4.79 -4.87
N TRP A 165 11.94 -4.00 -5.50
CA TRP A 165 11.84 -3.91 -6.96
C TRP A 165 13.13 -3.39 -7.59
N LEU A 166 13.72 -2.34 -7.03
CA LEU A 166 14.98 -1.77 -7.49
C LEU A 166 16.11 -2.81 -7.44
N ARG A 167 16.24 -3.55 -6.33
CA ARG A 167 17.25 -4.60 -6.16
C ARG A 167 17.02 -5.80 -7.07
N ASN A 168 15.78 -6.21 -7.26
CA ASN A 168 15.45 -7.28 -8.21
C ASN A 168 15.81 -6.90 -9.65
N TRP A 169 15.50 -5.66 -10.06
CA TRP A 169 15.90 -5.13 -11.34
C TRP A 169 17.43 -5.11 -11.51
N MET A 170 18.16 -4.60 -10.52
CA MET A 170 19.63 -4.59 -10.55
C MET A 170 20.19 -6.01 -10.66
N ALA A 171 19.63 -6.97 -9.92
CA ALA A 171 20.06 -8.37 -10.00
C ALA A 171 19.79 -8.97 -11.38
N ALA A 172 18.59 -8.72 -11.94
CA ALA A 172 18.22 -9.18 -13.29
C ALA A 172 19.09 -8.57 -14.38
N ALA A 173 19.45 -7.28 -14.22
CA ALA A 173 20.31 -6.55 -15.14
C ALA A 173 21.81 -6.90 -15.00
N GLY A 174 22.23 -7.60 -13.94
CA GLY A 174 23.63 -7.84 -13.61
C GLY A 174 24.38 -6.61 -13.10
N ILE A 175 23.66 -5.64 -12.52
CA ILE A 175 24.25 -4.45 -11.88
C ILE A 175 24.73 -4.83 -10.49
N ASN A 176 26.02 -4.60 -10.22
CA ASN A 176 26.56 -4.79 -8.88
C ASN A 176 26.04 -3.69 -7.95
N GLN A 177 25.21 -4.05 -6.98
CA GLN A 177 24.59 -3.11 -6.04
C GLN A 177 25.62 -2.35 -5.17
N LYS A 178 26.84 -2.88 -5.02
CA LYS A 178 27.93 -2.22 -4.27
C LYS A 178 28.65 -1.16 -5.12
N SER A 179 28.45 -1.15 -6.44
CA SER A 179 29.08 -0.19 -7.34
C SER A 179 28.21 1.06 -7.61
N VAL A 180 27.05 1.16 -7.01
CA VAL A 180 26.12 2.28 -7.16
C VAL A 180 25.67 2.78 -5.78
N GLY A 181 25.36 4.08 -5.69
CA GLY A 181 24.70 4.64 -4.52
C GLY A 181 23.24 4.20 -4.45
N ILE A 182 22.70 3.97 -3.25
CA ILE A 182 21.26 3.78 -3.03
C ILE A 182 20.85 4.70 -1.88
N ILE A 183 19.93 5.62 -2.16
CA ILE A 183 19.44 6.61 -1.20
C ILE A 183 17.93 6.50 -1.00
N THR A 184 17.46 7.04 0.12
CA THR A 184 16.04 7.07 0.46
C THR A 184 15.47 8.46 0.21
N ILE A 185 14.49 8.56 -0.69
CA ILE A 185 13.80 9.81 -1.03
C ILE A 185 12.28 9.62 -0.91
N PRO A 186 11.54 10.53 -0.24
CA PRO A 186 10.08 10.48 -0.22
C PRO A 186 9.48 10.57 -1.62
N PRO A 187 8.38 9.83 -1.92
CA PRO A 187 7.80 9.79 -3.26
C PRO A 187 7.56 11.15 -3.93
N PRO A 188 6.96 12.16 -3.28
CA PRO A 188 6.72 13.47 -3.91
C PRO A 188 7.98 14.24 -4.26
N GLN A 189 9.14 13.86 -3.72
CA GLN A 189 10.42 14.54 -3.93
C GLN A 189 11.28 13.90 -5.03
N MET A 190 10.89 12.73 -5.56
CA MET A 190 11.68 11.97 -6.54
C MET A 190 12.03 12.79 -7.78
N VAL A 191 11.01 13.39 -8.41
CA VAL A 191 11.20 14.16 -9.65
C VAL A 191 12.07 15.40 -9.44
N ALA A 192 11.89 16.10 -8.33
CA ALA A 192 12.70 17.29 -8.00
C ALA A 192 14.18 16.92 -7.77
N ASN A 193 14.45 15.82 -7.07
CA ASN A 193 15.82 15.35 -6.85
C ASN A 193 16.49 14.90 -8.15
N MET A 194 15.80 14.18 -9.01
CA MET A 194 16.36 13.80 -10.33
C MET A 194 16.62 15.02 -11.22
N ARG A 195 15.76 16.05 -11.15
CA ARG A 195 15.94 17.29 -11.93
C ARG A 195 17.24 18.01 -11.60
N VAL A 196 17.69 17.94 -10.35
CA VAL A 196 18.94 18.58 -9.89
C VAL A 196 20.11 17.62 -9.81
N ASP A 197 20.04 16.49 -10.54
CA ASP A 197 21.08 15.49 -10.69
C ASP A 197 21.54 14.84 -9.35
N ASN A 198 20.67 14.78 -8.35
CA ASN A 198 20.97 14.06 -7.09
C ASN A 198 20.89 12.54 -7.23
N MET A 199 20.37 12.03 -8.34
CA MET A 199 20.27 10.62 -8.66
C MET A 199 20.00 10.39 -10.15
N GLU A 200 20.42 9.23 -10.64
CA GLU A 200 20.29 8.81 -12.03
C GLU A 200 19.10 7.91 -12.28
N GLY A 201 18.42 7.47 -11.25
CA GLY A 201 17.20 6.68 -11.37
C GLY A 201 16.55 6.42 -10.03
N TYR A 202 15.31 5.92 -10.07
CA TYR A 202 14.58 5.57 -8.86
C TYR A 202 13.51 4.53 -9.12
N CYS A 203 13.08 3.87 -8.04
CA CYS A 203 11.85 3.07 -8.02
C CYS A 203 10.81 3.76 -7.11
N VAL A 204 9.64 4.05 -7.66
CA VAL A 204 8.55 4.71 -6.92
C VAL A 204 7.18 4.37 -7.52
N GLY A 205 6.11 4.58 -6.74
CA GLY A 205 4.73 4.50 -7.20
C GLY A 205 4.32 5.62 -8.15
N GLU A 206 3.32 5.35 -8.98
CA GLU A 206 2.71 6.37 -9.82
C GLU A 206 2.02 7.47 -8.95
N PRO A 207 2.00 8.74 -9.40
CA PRO A 207 2.23 9.20 -10.76
C PRO A 207 3.66 9.68 -11.05
N TRP A 208 4.62 9.55 -10.12
CA TRP A 208 5.91 10.25 -10.20
C TRP A 208 6.79 9.77 -11.35
N ASN A 209 6.63 8.54 -11.82
CA ASN A 209 7.28 8.07 -13.04
C ASN A 209 6.72 8.80 -14.28
N GLY A 210 5.39 8.89 -14.37
CA GLY A 210 4.73 9.64 -15.44
C GLY A 210 5.04 11.15 -15.41
N VAL A 211 5.19 11.74 -14.22
CA VAL A 211 5.55 13.16 -14.08
C VAL A 211 6.98 13.39 -14.58
N ALA A 212 7.94 12.50 -14.30
CA ALA A 212 9.30 12.63 -14.82
C ALA A 212 9.34 12.54 -16.36
N ALA A 213 8.60 11.61 -16.94
CA ALA A 213 8.47 11.49 -18.40
C ALA A 213 7.84 12.76 -19.02
N ALA A 214 6.71 13.22 -18.49
CA ALA A 214 6.00 14.40 -18.99
C ALA A 214 6.82 15.71 -18.88
N GLN A 215 7.78 15.77 -17.96
CA GLN A 215 8.66 16.91 -17.75
C GLN A 215 10.04 16.78 -18.43
N ASN A 216 10.25 15.71 -19.24
CA ASN A 216 11.52 15.41 -19.92
C ASN A 216 12.73 15.34 -18.96
N ILE A 217 12.52 14.82 -17.74
CA ILE A 217 13.58 14.65 -16.73
C ILE A 217 14.13 13.23 -16.76
N GLY A 218 13.31 12.26 -17.14
CA GLY A 218 13.65 10.86 -17.22
C GLY A 218 12.59 10.08 -17.99
N PHE A 219 12.73 8.80 -18.02
CA PHE A 219 11.83 7.89 -18.73
C PHE A 219 11.54 6.63 -17.92
N THR A 220 10.38 6.03 -18.13
CA THR A 220 10.02 4.73 -17.53
C THR A 220 10.81 3.64 -18.23
N HIS A 221 11.80 3.05 -17.55
CA HIS A 221 12.61 1.95 -18.08
C HIS A 221 11.89 0.61 -17.97
N ILE A 222 11.23 0.35 -16.84
CA ILE A 222 10.46 -0.89 -16.62
C ILE A 222 9.37 -0.63 -15.57
N ALA A 223 8.17 -1.11 -15.82
CA ALA A 223 7.12 -1.10 -14.82
C ALA A 223 7.18 -2.36 -13.93
N SER A 224 6.71 -2.27 -12.70
CA SER A 224 6.82 -3.38 -11.74
C SER A 224 6.05 -4.62 -12.13
N GLN A 225 4.93 -4.48 -12.85
CA GLN A 225 4.18 -5.60 -13.44
C GLN A 225 4.96 -6.38 -14.50
N ASP A 226 5.97 -5.77 -15.09
CA ASP A 226 6.89 -6.45 -16.02
C ASP A 226 7.95 -7.28 -15.28
N ILE A 227 8.16 -6.99 -13.97
CA ILE A 227 9.03 -7.77 -13.08
C ILE A 227 8.23 -8.89 -12.42
N TRP A 228 7.05 -8.59 -11.89
CA TRP A 228 6.12 -9.56 -11.32
C TRP A 228 4.68 -9.11 -11.57
N LYS A 229 4.01 -9.76 -12.51
CA LYS A 229 2.60 -9.47 -12.85
C LYS A 229 1.68 -9.72 -11.64
N ASN A 230 0.82 -8.75 -11.35
CA ASN A 230 -0.14 -8.78 -10.24
C ASN A 230 0.50 -8.92 -8.86
N HIS A 231 1.70 -8.39 -8.67
CA HIS A 231 2.33 -8.35 -7.34
C HIS A 231 1.53 -7.50 -6.35
N PRO A 232 1.53 -7.84 -5.05
CA PRO A 232 0.95 -6.96 -4.03
C PRO A 232 1.79 -5.68 -3.92
N GLU A 233 1.14 -4.54 -3.84
CA GLU A 233 1.88 -3.29 -3.75
C GLU A 233 1.56 -2.51 -2.48
N LYS A 234 0.34 -1.98 -2.36
CA LYS A 234 -0.10 -1.32 -1.13
C LYS A 234 -1.07 -2.20 -0.36
N ALA A 235 -1.03 -2.03 0.94
CA ALA A 235 -1.92 -2.69 1.87
C ALA A 235 -2.57 -1.66 2.81
N LEU A 236 -3.74 -1.97 3.33
CA LEU A 236 -4.23 -1.37 4.55
C LEU A 236 -3.42 -1.97 5.70
N VAL A 237 -2.50 -1.18 6.23
CA VAL A 237 -1.69 -1.54 7.39
C VAL A 237 -2.22 -0.77 8.59
N VAL A 238 -2.38 -1.46 9.70
CA VAL A 238 -2.99 -0.91 10.91
C VAL A 238 -2.11 -1.14 12.14
N ASN A 239 -2.28 -0.32 13.17
CA ASN A 239 -1.65 -0.59 14.45
C ASN A 239 -2.30 -1.80 15.15
N SER A 240 -1.56 -2.42 16.05
CA SER A 240 -2.02 -3.64 16.73
C SER A 240 -3.25 -3.42 17.60
N ASN A 241 -3.41 -2.24 18.21
CA ASN A 241 -4.57 -1.93 19.04
C ASN A 241 -5.84 -1.83 18.20
N PHE A 242 -5.79 -1.15 17.05
CA PHE A 242 -6.93 -1.07 16.13
C PHE A 242 -7.34 -2.45 15.62
N ALA A 243 -6.36 -3.33 15.36
CA ALA A 243 -6.62 -4.69 14.94
C ALA A 243 -7.27 -5.59 16.01
N THR A 244 -7.08 -5.28 17.30
CA THR A 244 -7.55 -6.13 18.41
C THR A 244 -8.72 -5.51 19.17
N THR A 245 -8.59 -4.26 19.62
CA THR A 245 -9.58 -3.58 20.47
C THR A 245 -10.76 -3.06 19.66
N ASP A 246 -10.50 -2.53 18.45
CA ASP A 246 -11.50 -1.89 17.60
C ASP A 246 -11.79 -2.73 16.33
N LYS A 247 -11.68 -4.07 16.44
CA LYS A 247 -11.83 -5.02 15.34
C LYS A 247 -13.08 -4.80 14.48
N GLU A 248 -14.23 -4.50 15.09
CA GLU A 248 -15.47 -4.27 14.36
C GLU A 248 -15.43 -2.99 13.51
N ASP A 249 -14.79 -1.95 13.99
CA ASP A 249 -14.62 -0.73 13.19
C ASP A 249 -13.60 -0.94 12.07
N LEU A 250 -12.56 -1.71 12.31
CA LEU A 250 -11.64 -2.14 11.24
C LEU A 250 -12.37 -2.92 10.14
N LYS A 251 -13.26 -3.86 10.50
CA LYS A 251 -14.09 -4.59 9.52
C LYS A 251 -14.95 -3.64 8.68
N LYS A 252 -15.55 -2.62 9.29
CA LYS A 252 -16.34 -1.61 8.57
C LYS A 252 -15.47 -0.78 7.62
N VAL A 253 -14.27 -0.38 8.05
CA VAL A 253 -13.28 0.30 7.20
C VAL A 253 -12.89 -0.58 6.00
N MET A 254 -12.60 -1.85 6.22
CA MET A 254 -12.25 -2.80 5.16
C MET A 254 -13.40 -2.96 4.15
N LYS A 255 -14.65 -3.04 4.60
CA LYS A 255 -15.83 -3.11 3.72
C LYS A 255 -15.96 -1.87 2.84
N ALA A 256 -15.79 -0.67 3.41
CA ALA A 256 -15.84 0.58 2.66
C ALA A 256 -14.74 0.63 1.59
N ILE A 257 -13.53 0.18 1.93
CA ILE A 257 -12.39 0.13 0.99
C ILE A 257 -12.62 -0.91 -0.11
N ILE A 258 -13.14 -2.12 0.21
CA ILE A 258 -13.47 -3.13 -0.80
C ILE A 258 -14.49 -2.60 -1.80
N GLU A 259 -15.53 -1.90 -1.34
CA GLU A 259 -16.52 -1.28 -2.22
C GLU A 259 -15.89 -0.20 -3.13
N ALA A 260 -14.99 0.61 -2.57
CA ALA A 260 -14.20 1.59 -3.35
C ALA A 260 -13.30 0.90 -4.40
N CYS A 261 -12.68 -0.22 -4.06
CA CYS A 261 -11.87 -1.01 -4.99
C CYS A 261 -12.72 -1.57 -6.14
N LYS A 262 -13.91 -2.11 -5.84
CA LYS A 262 -14.89 -2.55 -6.87
C LYS A 262 -15.26 -1.41 -7.81
N TRP A 263 -15.54 -0.23 -7.25
CA TRP A 263 -15.88 0.96 -8.03
C TRP A 263 -14.73 1.43 -8.93
N LEU A 264 -13.47 1.38 -8.43
CA LEU A 264 -12.27 1.77 -9.17
C LEU A 264 -11.97 0.85 -10.35
N ASP A 265 -12.32 -0.41 -10.29
CA ASP A 265 -12.05 -1.36 -11.39
C ASP A 265 -13.07 -1.25 -12.55
N VAL A 266 -14.13 -0.44 -12.39
CA VAL A 266 -14.92 0.03 -13.51
C VAL A 266 -14.14 1.13 -14.23
N MET A 267 -13.58 0.83 -15.41
CA MET A 267 -12.65 1.73 -16.13
C MET A 267 -13.19 3.15 -16.33
N GLY A 268 -14.50 3.30 -16.58
CA GLY A 268 -15.17 4.60 -16.72
C GLY A 268 -15.08 5.49 -15.47
N ASN A 269 -14.96 4.90 -14.29
CA ASN A 269 -14.87 5.62 -13.03
C ASN A 269 -13.48 6.20 -12.76
N ARG A 270 -12.44 5.69 -13.43
CA ARG A 270 -11.05 6.11 -13.17
C ARG A 270 -10.78 7.56 -13.52
N SER A 271 -11.48 8.14 -14.50
CA SER A 271 -11.40 9.58 -14.79
C SER A 271 -11.89 10.42 -13.62
N LYS A 272 -12.99 10.01 -12.99
CA LYS A 272 -13.53 10.70 -11.82
C LYS A 272 -12.59 10.54 -10.61
N ALA A 273 -12.05 9.33 -10.38
CA ALA A 273 -11.04 9.11 -9.35
C ALA A 273 -9.81 10.00 -9.58
N ALA A 274 -9.30 10.07 -10.82
CA ALA A 274 -8.17 10.93 -11.18
C ALA A 274 -8.46 12.41 -10.85
N SER A 275 -9.67 12.91 -11.14
CA SER A 275 -10.05 14.29 -10.82
C SER A 275 -10.06 14.59 -9.31
N TRP A 276 -10.39 13.61 -8.48
CA TRP A 276 -10.27 13.76 -7.02
C TRP A 276 -8.80 13.75 -6.58
N LEU A 277 -8.00 12.83 -7.12
CA LEU A 277 -6.59 12.68 -6.75
C LEU A 277 -5.75 13.92 -7.10
N THR A 278 -6.14 14.74 -8.08
CA THR A 278 -5.45 15.99 -8.40
C THR A 278 -5.56 17.08 -7.33
N LYS A 279 -6.55 16.95 -6.42
CA LYS A 279 -6.75 17.97 -5.39
C LYS A 279 -5.50 18.12 -4.50
N PRO A 280 -5.18 19.34 -4.02
CA PRO A 280 -3.99 19.61 -3.19
C PRO A 280 -3.91 18.76 -1.90
N ASN A 281 -5.06 18.44 -1.33
CA ASN A 281 -5.16 17.60 -0.13
C ASN A 281 -4.94 16.10 -0.41
N TYR A 282 -4.83 15.68 -1.67
CA TYR A 282 -4.55 14.28 -2.05
C TYR A 282 -3.19 14.17 -2.75
N VAL A 283 -3.14 13.70 -3.99
CA VAL A 283 -1.87 13.45 -4.70
C VAL A 283 -1.23 14.75 -5.20
N ASN A 284 -2.04 15.67 -5.71
CA ASN A 284 -1.58 16.96 -6.22
C ASN A 284 -0.56 16.84 -7.38
N ALA A 285 -0.91 16.03 -8.37
CA ALA A 285 -0.13 15.88 -9.61
C ALA A 285 -1.01 16.12 -10.85
N PRO A 286 -0.44 16.31 -12.04
CA PRO A 286 -1.22 16.64 -13.24
C PRO A 286 -2.28 15.59 -13.59
N LEU A 287 -3.51 16.04 -13.86
CA LEU A 287 -4.67 15.17 -14.13
C LEU A 287 -4.38 14.14 -15.23
N GLN A 288 -3.82 14.60 -16.36
CA GLN A 288 -3.59 13.73 -17.51
C GLN A 288 -2.59 12.60 -17.18
N VAL A 289 -1.61 12.87 -16.31
CA VAL A 289 -0.64 11.85 -15.87
C VAL A 289 -1.32 10.84 -14.94
N ILE A 290 -2.06 11.31 -13.93
CA ILE A 290 -2.79 10.42 -13.00
C ILE A 290 -3.76 9.54 -13.77
N GLU A 291 -4.58 10.13 -14.63
CA GLU A 291 -5.60 9.41 -15.40
C GLU A 291 -4.99 8.38 -16.34
N ALA A 292 -3.96 8.76 -17.10
CA ALA A 292 -3.29 7.86 -18.02
C ALA A 292 -2.70 6.65 -17.29
N ARG A 293 -1.98 6.87 -16.16
CA ARG A 293 -1.39 5.79 -15.38
C ARG A 293 -2.43 4.88 -14.74
N LEU A 294 -3.53 5.45 -14.22
CA LEU A 294 -4.66 4.66 -13.72
C LEU A 294 -5.30 3.79 -14.81
N LYS A 295 -5.35 4.27 -16.06
CA LYS A 295 -5.92 3.56 -17.21
C LYS A 295 -4.93 2.65 -17.94
N GLY A 296 -3.72 2.48 -17.41
CA GLY A 296 -2.71 1.60 -18.01
C GLY A 296 -2.04 2.17 -19.26
N SER A 297 -2.14 3.49 -19.50
CA SER A 297 -1.48 4.18 -20.61
C SER A 297 -0.26 4.95 -20.10
N TYR A 298 0.92 4.47 -20.47
CA TYR A 298 2.19 4.95 -19.93
C TYR A 298 2.97 5.66 -21.06
N ASP A 299 2.96 6.98 -21.07
CA ASP A 299 3.98 7.73 -21.79
C ASP A 299 5.32 7.42 -21.15
N LEU A 300 6.22 6.84 -21.92
CA LEU A 300 7.49 6.34 -21.41
C LEU A 300 8.53 7.45 -21.26
N GLY A 301 8.42 8.55 -22.00
CA GLY A 301 9.46 9.60 -22.10
C GLY A 301 10.58 9.23 -23.09
N CYS A 302 11.55 10.14 -23.29
CA CYS A 302 12.70 9.96 -24.17
C CYS A 302 12.36 9.44 -25.57
N GLU A 303 11.23 9.87 -26.14
CA GLU A 303 10.75 9.45 -27.48
C GLU A 303 10.45 7.95 -27.62
N LEU A 304 10.36 7.22 -26.50
CA LEU A 304 10.06 5.77 -26.47
C LEU A 304 8.58 5.46 -26.77
N GLY A 305 7.73 6.50 -26.88
CA GLY A 305 6.31 6.36 -27.19
C GLY A 305 5.48 5.96 -25.98
N VAL A 306 4.30 5.37 -26.23
CA VAL A 306 3.31 5.03 -25.21
C VAL A 306 3.14 3.53 -25.11
N GLN A 307 3.39 2.97 -23.92
CA GLN A 307 3.04 1.58 -23.59
C GLN A 307 1.60 1.53 -23.08
N LYS A 308 0.79 0.65 -23.66
CA LYS A 308 -0.58 0.37 -23.18
C LYS A 308 -0.65 -1.02 -22.58
N TYR A 309 -0.98 -1.08 -21.32
CA TYR A 309 -1.28 -2.32 -20.61
C TYR A 309 -2.78 -2.63 -20.72
N LYS A 310 -3.15 -3.87 -21.01
CA LYS A 310 -4.55 -4.27 -21.25
C LYS A 310 -5.21 -4.81 -20.00
N ASP A 311 -4.53 -5.67 -19.23
CA ASP A 311 -5.05 -6.40 -18.06
C ASP A 311 -4.08 -6.41 -16.88
N ASP A 312 -2.87 -5.91 -17.08
CA ASP A 312 -1.77 -5.89 -16.11
C ASP A 312 -1.36 -4.47 -15.69
N TYR A 313 -2.32 -3.54 -15.75
CA TYR A 313 -2.19 -2.20 -15.16
C TYR A 313 -2.44 -2.24 -13.65
N MET A 314 -2.48 -1.08 -12.99
CA MET A 314 -2.86 -0.97 -11.57
C MET A 314 -4.31 -1.42 -11.38
N THR A 315 -4.51 -2.51 -10.64
CA THR A 315 -5.82 -3.09 -10.32
C THR A 315 -6.09 -2.99 -8.82
N PHE A 316 -7.37 -2.81 -8.45
CA PHE A 316 -7.76 -2.58 -7.05
C PHE A 316 -8.66 -3.69 -6.51
N TYR A 317 -9.40 -4.39 -7.36
CA TYR A 317 -10.32 -5.46 -6.96
C TYR A 317 -10.13 -6.74 -7.79
N ASN A 318 -10.20 -6.62 -9.11
CA ASN A 318 -10.07 -7.72 -10.08
C ASN A 318 -10.85 -8.98 -9.63
N ASN A 319 -12.17 -8.85 -9.48
CA ASN A 319 -13.04 -9.92 -8.99
C ASN A 319 -12.62 -10.53 -7.65
N GLY A 320 -12.01 -9.74 -6.75
CA GLY A 320 -11.54 -10.14 -5.43
C GLY A 320 -10.14 -10.75 -5.41
N ILE A 321 -9.46 -10.84 -6.56
CA ILE A 321 -8.10 -11.40 -6.63
C ILE A 321 -7.09 -10.52 -5.88
N VAL A 322 -7.26 -9.18 -5.94
CA VAL A 322 -6.30 -8.22 -5.39
C VAL A 322 -6.25 -8.23 -3.87
N ASN A 323 -7.43 -8.26 -3.22
CA ASN A 323 -7.55 -7.81 -1.83
C ASN A 323 -7.13 -8.84 -0.77
N THR A 324 -6.95 -10.12 -1.14
CA THR A 324 -6.50 -11.16 -0.21
C THR A 324 -5.05 -10.92 0.23
N PRO A 325 -4.77 -10.70 1.52
CA PRO A 325 -3.41 -10.59 2.02
C PRO A 325 -2.79 -11.98 2.16
N LYS A 326 -1.80 -12.30 1.31
CA LYS A 326 -1.20 -13.65 1.26
C LYS A 326 0.07 -13.75 2.09
N LYS A 327 0.19 -14.80 2.90
CA LYS A 327 1.40 -15.15 3.65
C LYS A 327 2.55 -15.52 2.72
N SER A 328 2.27 -16.20 1.60
CA SER A 328 3.29 -16.51 0.58
C SER A 328 4.00 -15.28 0.04
N HIS A 329 3.28 -14.17 -0.14
CA HIS A 329 3.88 -12.90 -0.55
C HIS A 329 4.80 -12.33 0.54
N ALA A 330 4.38 -12.37 1.81
CA ALA A 330 5.21 -11.94 2.93
C ALA A 330 6.49 -12.78 3.04
N ILE A 331 6.37 -14.11 2.90
CA ILE A 331 7.51 -15.04 2.91
C ILE A 331 8.48 -14.71 1.77
N TRP A 332 7.97 -14.36 0.58
CA TRP A 332 8.81 -13.95 -0.53
C TRP A 332 9.62 -12.68 -0.21
N PHE A 333 8.99 -11.64 0.36
CA PHE A 333 9.71 -10.42 0.75
C PHE A 333 10.77 -10.69 1.82
N LEU A 334 10.47 -11.52 2.81
CA LEU A 334 11.44 -11.95 3.82
C LEU A 334 12.62 -12.71 3.19
N ALA A 335 12.36 -13.56 2.19
CA ALA A 335 13.41 -14.23 1.42
C ALA A 335 14.28 -13.22 0.65
N GLN A 336 13.68 -12.15 0.08
CA GLN A 336 14.46 -11.09 -0.57
C GLN A 336 15.36 -10.34 0.43
N TYR A 337 14.94 -10.17 1.68
CA TYR A 337 15.79 -9.55 2.70
C TYR A 337 17.05 -10.37 2.99
N VAL A 338 16.94 -11.71 2.99
CA VAL A 338 18.10 -12.61 3.09
C VAL A 338 18.93 -12.56 1.80
N ARG A 339 18.29 -12.65 0.63
CA ARG A 339 18.93 -12.62 -0.69
C ARG A 339 19.79 -11.37 -0.89
N PHE A 340 19.28 -10.21 -0.51
CA PHE A 340 19.96 -8.93 -0.68
C PHE A 340 20.81 -8.50 0.52
N GLY A 341 20.99 -9.39 1.52
CA GLY A 341 21.91 -9.20 2.62
C GLY A 341 21.44 -8.23 3.72
N TYR A 342 20.17 -7.88 3.75
CA TYR A 342 19.56 -7.17 4.88
C TYR A 342 19.54 -8.03 6.13
N LEU A 343 19.21 -9.31 5.98
CA LEU A 343 19.26 -10.31 7.03
C LEU A 343 20.43 -11.26 6.79
N LYS A 344 21.22 -11.52 7.84
CA LYS A 344 22.40 -12.41 7.76
C LYS A 344 22.04 -13.89 7.85
N SER A 345 20.88 -14.19 8.43
CA SER A 345 20.35 -15.55 8.62
C SER A 345 18.88 -15.60 8.25
N ASP A 346 18.40 -16.81 8.00
CA ASP A 346 17.00 -17.06 7.71
C ASP A 346 16.15 -16.72 8.94
N PRO A 347 15.10 -15.87 8.80
CA PRO A 347 14.15 -15.60 9.86
C PRO A 347 13.11 -16.73 9.95
N ASP A 348 12.26 -16.68 10.98
CA ASP A 348 11.04 -17.50 11.01
C ASP A 348 10.01 -16.98 9.99
N TYR A 349 10.15 -17.41 8.75
CA TYR A 349 9.35 -16.94 7.62
C TYR A 349 7.84 -17.07 7.86
N LYS A 350 7.40 -18.27 8.32
CA LYS A 350 5.99 -18.57 8.53
C LYS A 350 5.43 -17.84 9.75
N GLY A 351 6.13 -17.94 10.89
CA GLY A 351 5.69 -17.29 12.12
C GLY A 351 5.60 -15.77 12.00
N ILE A 352 6.51 -15.12 11.25
CA ILE A 352 6.42 -13.67 10.97
C ILE A 352 5.21 -13.37 10.09
N ALA A 353 4.98 -14.14 9.03
CA ALA A 353 3.85 -13.94 8.14
C ALA A 353 2.51 -14.15 8.89
N GLU A 354 2.39 -15.19 9.69
CA GLU A 354 1.22 -15.48 10.54
C GLU A 354 0.96 -14.38 11.57
N LYS A 355 2.03 -13.84 12.15
CA LYS A 355 1.94 -12.77 13.15
C LYS A 355 1.44 -11.45 12.55
N LEU A 356 1.87 -11.10 11.35
CA LEU A 356 1.63 -9.77 10.78
C LEU A 356 0.44 -9.68 9.84
N ILE A 357 -0.01 -10.78 9.25
CA ILE A 357 -1.14 -10.81 8.30
C ILE A 357 -2.42 -11.20 9.03
N LEU A 358 -3.47 -10.41 8.84
CA LEU A 358 -4.80 -10.63 9.41
C LEU A 358 -5.69 -11.38 8.41
N ASP A 359 -5.24 -12.56 7.93
CA ASP A 359 -5.96 -13.34 6.92
C ASP A 359 -7.32 -13.86 7.41
N ASP A 360 -7.44 -14.27 8.68
CA ASP A 360 -8.72 -14.67 9.28
C ASP A 360 -9.71 -13.51 9.32
N LEU A 361 -9.27 -12.31 9.71
CA LEU A 361 -10.10 -11.12 9.72
C LEU A 361 -10.56 -10.75 8.29
N PHE A 362 -9.64 -10.83 7.32
CA PHE A 362 -9.99 -10.62 5.92
C PHE A 362 -11.02 -11.63 5.44
N ALA A 363 -10.86 -12.91 5.79
CA ALA A 363 -11.82 -13.98 5.43
C ALA A 363 -13.22 -13.73 6.01
N GLU A 364 -13.34 -13.23 7.26
CA GLU A 364 -14.61 -12.83 7.84
C GLU A 364 -15.27 -11.72 6.99
N VAL A 365 -14.53 -10.65 6.68
CA VAL A 365 -15.03 -9.52 5.89
C VAL A 365 -15.37 -9.95 4.45
N ALA A 366 -14.52 -10.76 3.84
CA ALA A 366 -14.74 -11.28 2.49
C ALA A 366 -16.02 -12.11 2.39
N LYS A 367 -16.29 -12.95 3.39
CA LYS A 367 -17.55 -13.73 3.49
C LYS A 367 -18.77 -12.81 3.58
N GLU A 368 -18.72 -11.79 4.43
CA GLU A 368 -19.83 -10.83 4.60
C GLU A 368 -20.09 -10.00 3.33
N MET A 369 -19.06 -9.77 2.50
CA MET A 369 -19.13 -8.99 1.27
C MET A 369 -19.26 -9.86 0.00
N SER A 370 -19.34 -11.18 0.16
CA SER A 370 -19.34 -12.15 -0.97
C SER A 370 -18.14 -11.95 -1.91
N VAL A 371 -16.96 -11.73 -1.32
CA VAL A 371 -15.68 -11.58 -2.03
C VAL A 371 -14.94 -12.92 -1.95
N PRO A 372 -14.41 -13.47 -3.05
CA PRO A 372 -13.62 -14.69 -3.00
C PRO A 372 -12.28 -14.45 -2.29
N VAL A 373 -11.94 -15.36 -1.36
CA VAL A 373 -10.60 -15.41 -0.78
C VAL A 373 -9.71 -16.25 -1.72
N GLN A 374 -8.56 -15.71 -2.07
CA GLN A 374 -7.65 -16.37 -3.00
C GLN A 374 -6.83 -17.45 -2.30
N PRO A 375 -6.53 -18.58 -2.98
CA PRO A 375 -5.59 -19.59 -2.49
C PRO A 375 -4.23 -18.97 -2.14
N ASP A 376 -3.62 -19.46 -1.07
CA ASP A 376 -2.31 -19.02 -0.59
C ASP A 376 -1.31 -20.18 -0.54
N MET A 377 -0.06 -19.90 -0.23
CA MET A 377 1.04 -20.88 -0.07
C MET A 377 1.32 -21.73 -1.32
N GLN A 378 0.91 -21.25 -2.50
CA GLN A 378 1.25 -21.86 -3.79
C GLN A 378 2.55 -21.27 -4.33
N ALA A 379 3.32 -22.12 -5.05
CA ALA A 379 4.51 -21.64 -5.76
C ALA A 379 4.14 -20.66 -6.89
N PHE A 380 5.01 -19.69 -7.13
CA PHE A 380 4.85 -18.70 -8.20
C PHE A 380 6.20 -18.29 -8.78
N LYS A 381 6.17 -17.62 -9.93
CA LYS A 381 7.38 -17.17 -10.61
C LYS A 381 7.27 -15.69 -10.96
N THR A 382 8.37 -14.95 -10.77
CA THR A 382 8.54 -13.60 -11.30
C THR A 382 9.26 -13.64 -12.66
N THR A 383 9.20 -12.56 -13.45
CA THR A 383 9.69 -12.57 -14.83
C THR A 383 11.19 -12.87 -14.95
N TYR A 384 11.99 -12.35 -14.03
CA TYR A 384 13.45 -12.43 -14.11
C TYR A 384 14.06 -13.35 -13.07
N ASP A 385 13.26 -14.23 -12.46
CA ASP A 385 13.72 -15.08 -11.37
C ASP A 385 13.29 -16.53 -11.54
N VAL A 386 13.83 -17.41 -10.73
CA VAL A 386 13.38 -18.82 -10.62
C VAL A 386 12.06 -18.90 -9.88
N GLU A 387 11.40 -20.06 -9.98
CA GLU A 387 10.18 -20.34 -9.22
C GLU A 387 10.45 -20.23 -7.72
N PHE A 388 9.52 -19.59 -7.00
CA PHE A 388 9.52 -19.45 -5.56
C PHE A 388 8.45 -20.33 -4.95
N ASP A 389 8.85 -21.29 -4.13
CA ASP A 389 7.96 -22.08 -3.30
C ASP A 389 8.02 -21.54 -1.85
N PRO A 390 6.91 -20.96 -1.32
CA PRO A 390 6.87 -20.45 0.04
C PRO A 390 7.06 -21.54 1.10
N ASN A 391 6.92 -22.82 0.75
CA ASN A 391 7.17 -23.95 1.64
C ASN A 391 8.62 -24.43 1.60
N ASN A 392 9.44 -23.95 0.63
CA ASN A 392 10.84 -24.35 0.46
C ASN A 392 11.74 -23.16 0.10
N VAL A 393 11.76 -22.14 0.96
CA VAL A 393 12.57 -20.91 0.78
C VAL A 393 14.06 -21.23 0.62
N ALA A 394 14.56 -22.24 1.33
CA ALA A 394 15.98 -22.61 1.26
C ALA A 394 16.42 -23.04 -0.15
N ALA A 395 15.59 -23.74 -0.90
CA ALA A 395 15.88 -24.11 -2.28
C ALA A 395 16.00 -22.87 -3.20
N TYR A 396 15.06 -21.91 -3.05
CA TYR A 396 15.11 -20.64 -3.76
C TYR A 396 16.39 -19.84 -3.47
N LEU A 397 16.76 -19.71 -2.20
CA LEU A 397 17.95 -18.94 -1.80
C LEU A 397 19.25 -19.58 -2.27
N LYS A 398 19.34 -20.90 -2.39
CA LYS A 398 20.52 -21.59 -2.95
C LYS A 398 20.76 -21.23 -4.40
N THR A 399 19.70 -20.96 -5.18
CA THR A 399 19.82 -20.64 -6.61
C THR A 399 20.00 -19.14 -6.85
N THR A 400 19.58 -18.27 -5.93
CA THR A 400 19.51 -16.83 -6.12
C THR A 400 20.54 -16.02 -5.32
N LYS A 401 21.14 -16.58 -4.25
CA LYS A 401 22.32 -15.99 -3.58
C LYS A 401 23.53 -16.11 -4.52
N ARG A 402 23.90 -15.01 -5.13
CA ARG A 402 25.13 -14.86 -5.90
C ARG A 402 26.02 -13.78 -5.30
#